data_fe35e1af09abdb2487992730ddf48348
#
_entry.id   fe35e1af09abdb2487992730ddf48348
#
_cell.length_a   1.000
_cell.length_b   1.000
_cell.length_c   1.000
_cell.angle_alpha   90.00
_cell.angle_beta   90.00
_cell.angle_gamma   90.00
#
_symmetry.space_group_name_H-M   'P 1'
#
loop_
_entity.id
_entity.type
_entity.pdbx_description
1 polymer ?
#
loop_
_entity_poly.entity_id
_entity_poly.type
_entity_poly.pdbx_seq_one_letter_code
_entity_poly.pdbx_strand_id
1 'polypeptide(L)'
;TQWGACLLLCGMFGSVCAEKPPLVGDGQLGVPISWQACGDDPNSLCMLQKTHDSALYLTPNESFFPKLGLVLAGDGKIPDLDNLNSGKSFSWIEKWDAGDAAEWVWFAPKAGTGTLALWMTAEASGGRFVLTMDNKSVSFSMNSAKEPGMAFTCPFQVTEPGLHRLRLVCEKAAAGTRFHWMKLSGPSLDGAAVMRKRWRPSAAHTKFSSSQAKKPIRLWVMEMDAVPGDLGFYAPITTPFGYYGPTWQADGTVNAGFNFSLWSYGRGQEEPPIEQLSHLLAIGNRDATFGGFGHEGTGVKIRDWDPLTGHQGQRQVLALRVVPSETYDTYYSYFYLADENEWRLFGVGNKYNKGKPLKSLWVGSFVEVPGPPHVQRTGLYSREMRYRGWVVQEDGQLLQLDHMSGGDVDKQTGLTYTHRGVTDDGWFFLRTGGLSFHKPLSAGGVDLAKDNQLKDLPAYLAPEHKESLLSVPSEVTVQSVKGTSAGLEIACQIESLGSNPELEVYWGAQDGLTFAGRWEHSERIPNVKEGKNEFTLKSATPFTNTRLRLFLKNDNGQFWSAKSTRVTK
;
A
#
# COMPACT_ATOMS: atom_id res chain seq x y z
N THR A 1 26.91 20.33 39.82
CA THR A 1 25.86 20.89 40.69
C THR A 1 24.52 21.12 39.94
N GLN A 2 24.15 20.23 39.04
CA GLN A 2 22.85 20.28 38.33
C GLN A 2 22.01 19.00 38.47
N TRP A 3 22.36 18.13 39.40
CA TRP A 3 21.68 16.85 39.65
C TRP A 3 20.65 16.90 40.82
N GLY A 4 20.53 18.04 41.49
CA GLY A 4 19.64 18.20 42.62
C GLY A 4 18.19 18.62 42.28
N ALA A 5 17.95 19.15 41.10
CA ALA A 5 16.62 19.66 40.73
C ALA A 5 15.67 18.60 40.11
N CYS A 6 16.23 17.49 39.58
CA CYS A 6 15.43 16.41 39.01
C CYS A 6 14.81 15.45 40.03
N LEU A 7 15.42 15.35 41.22
CA LEU A 7 14.95 14.47 42.31
C LEU A 7 13.77 15.08 43.12
N LEU A 8 13.58 16.39 43.07
CA LEU A 8 12.49 17.07 43.79
C LEU A 8 11.17 17.10 42.99
N LEU A 9 11.22 16.93 41.69
CA LEU A 9 10.02 16.80 40.83
C LEU A 9 9.48 15.36 40.77
N CYS A 10 10.31 14.35 41.03
CA CYS A 10 9.87 12.95 41.15
C CYS A 10 9.08 12.63 42.44
N GLY A 11 9.18 13.46 43.44
CA GLY A 11 8.52 13.24 44.73
C GLY A 11 7.03 13.60 44.79
N MET A 12 6.49 14.29 43.77
CA MET A 12 5.06 14.63 43.71
C MET A 12 4.22 13.71 42.81
N PHE A 13 4.86 12.92 41.97
CA PHE A 13 4.18 11.90 41.18
C PHE A 13 4.52 10.53 41.72
N GLY A 14 3.71 10.08 42.70
CA GLY A 14 3.93 8.82 43.36
C GLY A 14 4.19 7.66 42.39
N SER A 15 5.18 6.87 42.69
CA SER A 15 5.55 5.52 42.19
C SER A 15 5.46 5.17 40.69
N VAL A 16 4.81 5.98 39.84
CA VAL A 16 4.68 5.72 38.42
C VAL A 16 5.99 5.95 37.65
N CYS A 17 6.90 6.78 38.17
CA CYS A 17 8.19 7.06 37.53
C CYS A 17 9.26 5.97 37.74
N ALA A 18 9.02 5.00 38.61
CA ALA A 18 9.98 3.91 38.90
C ALA A 18 9.65 2.60 38.14
N GLU A 19 8.51 2.51 37.51
CA GLU A 19 8.12 1.33 36.75
C GLU A 19 8.71 1.33 35.35
N LYS A 20 9.09 0.14 34.90
CA LYS A 20 9.63 -0.05 33.53
C LYS A 20 8.68 0.57 32.51
N PRO A 21 9.21 1.35 31.54
CA PRO A 21 8.37 1.80 30.44
C PRO A 21 7.71 0.59 29.79
N PRO A 22 6.47 0.73 29.32
CA PRO A 22 5.79 -0.38 28.68
C PRO A 22 6.66 -0.91 27.54
N LEU A 23 6.98 -2.20 27.59
CA LEU A 23 7.59 -2.93 26.48
C LEU A 23 6.54 -3.03 25.38
N VAL A 24 6.87 -2.55 24.22
CA VAL A 24 5.91 -2.46 23.14
C VAL A 24 6.48 -3.15 21.92
N GLY A 25 5.93 -4.33 21.58
CA GLY A 25 6.23 -5.12 20.38
C GLY A 25 7.60 -5.80 20.36
N ASP A 26 7.71 -6.86 19.67
CA ASP A 26 8.87 -7.61 19.12
C ASP A 26 10.17 -7.68 19.96
N GLY A 27 10.10 -7.53 21.28
CA GLY A 27 11.28 -7.52 22.15
C GLY A 27 12.16 -6.26 22.04
N GLN A 28 11.79 -5.29 21.21
CA GLN A 28 12.48 -4.00 21.18
C GLN A 28 11.98 -3.10 22.30
N LEU A 29 12.91 -2.52 23.04
CA LEU A 29 12.60 -1.53 24.08
C LEU A 29 11.93 -0.32 23.42
N GLY A 30 10.64 -0.15 23.68
CA GLY A 30 9.91 1.06 23.33
C GLY A 30 10.52 2.28 24.02
N VAL A 31 10.50 3.43 23.38
CA VAL A 31 10.81 4.69 24.05
C VAL A 31 9.70 4.97 25.07
N PRO A 32 10.01 5.38 26.31
CA PRO A 32 9.01 5.73 27.29
C PRO A 32 8.04 6.78 26.71
N ILE A 33 6.75 6.49 26.73
CA ILE A 33 5.72 7.43 26.30
C ILE A 33 5.37 8.26 27.52
N SER A 34 5.41 9.58 27.37
CA SER A 34 4.90 10.46 28.39
C SER A 34 3.38 10.34 28.47
N TRP A 35 2.85 10.02 29.62
CA TRP A 35 1.42 9.98 29.90
C TRP A 35 0.69 11.31 29.62
N GLN A 36 1.42 12.42 29.61
CA GLN A 36 0.91 13.77 29.46
C GLN A 36 0.99 14.32 28.03
N ALA A 37 1.55 13.57 27.11
CA ALA A 37 1.79 14.05 25.74
C ALA A 37 0.57 13.94 24.81
N CYS A 38 -0.60 13.57 25.31
CA CYS A 38 -1.81 13.51 24.53
C CYS A 38 -2.47 14.87 24.45
N GLY A 39 -2.27 15.60 23.39
CA GLY A 39 -3.18 16.64 22.98
C GLY A 39 -4.54 16.07 22.53
N ASP A 40 -5.46 16.92 22.13
CA ASP A 40 -6.81 16.55 21.66
C ASP A 40 -6.79 15.85 20.28
N ASP A 41 -5.64 15.73 19.63
CA ASP A 41 -5.52 15.03 18.35
C ASP A 41 -5.76 13.51 18.53
N PRO A 42 -6.85 12.96 17.98
CA PRO A 42 -7.18 11.55 18.07
C PRO A 42 -6.17 10.63 17.35
N ASN A 43 -5.30 11.22 16.52
CA ASN A 43 -4.24 10.49 15.81
C ASN A 43 -2.91 10.47 16.56
N SER A 44 -2.79 11.18 17.69
CA SER A 44 -1.55 11.20 18.45
C SER A 44 -1.26 9.86 19.13
N LEU A 45 0.02 9.58 19.28
CA LEU A 45 0.55 8.38 19.91
C LEU A 45 0.71 8.63 21.40
N CYS A 46 -0.08 7.99 22.25
CA CYS A 46 0.00 8.23 23.69
C CYS A 46 -0.70 7.19 24.56
N MET A 47 -0.48 7.31 25.85
CA MET A 47 -1.26 6.64 26.87
C MET A 47 -2.17 7.67 27.55
N LEU A 48 -3.47 7.43 27.51
CA LEU A 48 -4.48 8.31 28.12
C LEU A 48 -4.85 7.81 29.50
N GLN A 49 -4.66 8.66 30.51
CA GLN A 49 -5.27 8.42 31.79
C GLN A 49 -6.75 8.80 31.72
N LYS A 50 -7.60 7.80 31.69
CA LYS A 50 -9.07 7.93 31.82
C LYS A 50 -9.53 7.26 33.10
N THR A 51 -8.85 7.57 34.19
CA THR A 51 -9.15 7.02 35.51
C THR A 51 -9.88 8.04 36.36
N HIS A 52 -10.94 7.58 37.02
CA HIS A 52 -11.67 8.30 38.05
C HIS A 52 -12.15 7.29 39.09
N ASP A 53 -11.94 7.57 40.37
CA ASP A 53 -12.32 6.67 41.49
C ASP A 53 -11.84 5.21 41.32
N SER A 54 -10.58 5.02 40.98
CA SER A 54 -10.00 3.71 40.69
C SER A 54 -10.73 2.95 39.58
N ALA A 55 -11.23 3.66 38.55
CA ALA A 55 -11.83 3.09 37.36
C ALA A 55 -11.18 3.62 36.09
N LEU A 56 -10.95 2.74 35.13
CA LEU A 56 -10.48 3.07 33.77
C LEU A 56 -11.64 2.86 32.77
N TYR A 57 -11.88 3.87 31.93
CA TYR A 57 -12.89 3.82 30.88
C TYR A 57 -12.27 3.56 29.53
N LEU A 58 -12.75 2.52 28.83
CA LEU A 58 -12.34 2.14 27.47
C LEU A 58 -13.48 2.44 26.51
N THR A 59 -13.22 3.38 25.59
CA THR A 59 -14.25 3.84 24.65
C THR A 59 -14.02 3.32 23.24
N PRO A 60 -14.99 3.44 22.31
CA PRO A 60 -14.80 3.13 20.90
C PRO A 60 -13.61 3.85 20.27
N ASN A 61 -13.27 5.05 20.74
CA ASN A 61 -12.20 5.86 20.17
C ASN A 61 -10.79 5.27 20.38
N GLU A 62 -10.57 4.46 21.40
CA GLU A 62 -9.30 3.74 21.64
C GLU A 62 -9.30 2.33 21.09
N SER A 63 -10.40 1.87 20.47
CA SER A 63 -10.49 0.51 19.94
C SER A 63 -9.75 0.32 18.62
N PHE A 64 -9.35 -0.92 18.37
CA PHE A 64 -8.77 -1.39 17.12
C PHE A 64 -9.55 -2.59 16.60
N PHE A 65 -9.61 -2.75 15.28
CA PHE A 65 -10.34 -3.84 14.63
C PHE A 65 -9.36 -4.74 13.87
N PRO A 66 -9.28 -6.06 14.17
CA PRO A 66 -8.34 -6.96 13.50
C PRO A 66 -8.71 -7.25 12.03
N LYS A 67 -9.94 -6.96 11.61
CA LYS A 67 -10.40 -7.09 10.23
C LYS A 67 -11.42 -6.01 9.87
N LEU A 68 -11.72 -5.88 8.59
CA LEU A 68 -12.75 -4.97 8.10
C LEU A 68 -14.15 -5.51 8.41
N GLY A 69 -15.10 -4.62 8.61
CA GLY A 69 -16.50 -4.95 8.92
C GLY A 69 -17.07 -3.98 9.94
N LEU A 70 -16.48 -3.95 11.12
CA LEU A 70 -16.84 -3.00 12.18
C LEU A 70 -16.63 -1.54 11.76
N VAL A 71 -17.49 -0.67 12.25
CA VAL A 71 -17.43 0.77 11.99
C VAL A 71 -17.51 1.54 13.31
N LEU A 72 -16.62 2.51 13.48
CA LEU A 72 -16.77 3.54 14.50
C LEU A 72 -17.76 4.58 13.95
N ALA A 73 -18.90 4.72 14.60
CA ALA A 73 -19.97 5.64 14.28
C ALA A 73 -20.21 6.66 15.41
N GLY A 74 -21.07 7.62 15.16
CA GLY A 74 -21.40 8.71 16.07
C GLY A 74 -20.88 10.06 15.60
N ASP A 75 -20.79 11.05 16.49
CA ASP A 75 -20.36 12.42 16.16
C ASP A 75 -18.83 12.58 16.13
N GLY A 76 -18.08 11.50 16.37
CA GLY A 76 -16.62 11.48 16.35
C GLY A 76 -15.93 12.17 17.53
N LYS A 77 -16.69 12.73 18.47
CA LYS A 77 -16.11 13.34 19.67
C LYS A 77 -15.54 12.27 20.59
N ILE A 78 -14.41 12.59 21.21
CA ILE A 78 -13.82 11.79 22.26
C ILE A 78 -14.58 12.11 23.56
N PRO A 79 -15.30 11.13 24.17
CA PRO A 79 -16.04 11.38 25.39
C PRO A 79 -15.08 11.66 26.55
N ASP A 80 -15.40 12.65 27.36
CA ASP A 80 -14.78 12.86 28.66
C ASP A 80 -15.41 11.97 29.74
N LEU A 81 -14.81 11.94 30.92
CA LEU A 81 -15.27 11.10 32.02
C LEU A 81 -16.66 11.53 32.54
N ASP A 82 -16.95 12.82 32.53
CA ASP A 82 -18.24 13.34 33.02
C ASP A 82 -19.39 12.89 32.11
N ASN A 83 -19.16 12.90 30.81
CA ASN A 83 -20.11 12.38 29.85
C ASN A 83 -20.37 10.88 30.03
N LEU A 84 -19.31 10.09 30.20
CA LEU A 84 -19.43 8.65 30.43
C LEU A 84 -20.14 8.35 31.77
N ASN A 85 -19.79 9.08 32.86
CA ASN A 85 -20.46 8.95 34.15
C ASN A 85 -21.93 9.31 34.10
N SER A 86 -22.34 10.24 33.23
CA SER A 86 -23.75 10.58 33.02
C SER A 86 -24.49 9.62 32.06
N GLY A 87 -23.85 8.55 31.58
CA GLY A 87 -24.43 7.59 30.64
C GLY A 87 -24.51 8.07 29.20
N LYS A 88 -23.83 9.19 28.86
CA LYS A 88 -23.83 9.72 27.49
C LYS A 88 -22.80 9.03 26.61
N SER A 89 -23.21 8.66 25.40
CA SER A 89 -22.34 8.11 24.36
C SER A 89 -22.33 9.02 23.14
N PHE A 90 -21.12 9.40 22.68
CA PHE A 90 -20.93 10.20 21.48
C PHE A 90 -20.49 9.37 20.28
N SER A 91 -19.89 8.22 20.55
CA SER A 91 -19.46 7.27 19.54
C SER A 91 -19.77 5.85 19.97
N TRP A 92 -19.95 4.97 19.01
CA TRP A 92 -20.19 3.56 19.23
C TRP A 92 -19.57 2.71 18.12
N ILE A 93 -19.36 1.42 18.40
CA ILE A 93 -18.96 0.44 17.39
C ILE A 93 -20.23 -0.28 16.92
N GLU A 94 -20.45 -0.30 15.61
CA GLU A 94 -21.61 -0.96 14.98
C GLU A 94 -21.21 -1.83 13.79
N LYS A 95 -22.20 -2.47 13.15
CA LYS A 95 -22.06 -3.44 12.06
C LYS A 95 -21.33 -4.70 12.48
N TRP A 96 -21.71 -5.23 13.62
CA TRP A 96 -21.17 -6.48 14.13
C TRP A 96 -21.68 -7.68 13.33
N ASP A 97 -20.75 -8.51 12.86
CA ASP A 97 -21.00 -9.83 12.29
C ASP A 97 -20.26 -10.91 13.09
N ALA A 98 -20.66 -12.19 12.90
CA ALA A 98 -20.01 -13.29 13.57
C ALA A 98 -18.51 -13.35 13.23
N GLY A 99 -17.67 -13.42 14.26
CA GLY A 99 -16.22 -13.41 14.17
C GLY A 99 -15.60 -12.03 14.11
N ASP A 100 -16.36 -10.93 14.16
CA ASP A 100 -15.82 -9.59 14.33
C ASP A 100 -15.28 -9.37 15.72
N ALA A 101 -14.23 -8.57 15.83
CA ALA A 101 -13.58 -8.26 17.10
C ALA A 101 -13.21 -6.78 17.21
N ALA A 102 -13.33 -6.26 18.43
CA ALA A 102 -12.74 -4.98 18.81
C ALA A 102 -11.75 -5.19 19.96
N GLU A 103 -10.62 -4.50 19.91
CA GLU A 103 -9.53 -4.68 20.86
C GLU A 103 -9.08 -3.35 21.47
N TRP A 104 -8.66 -3.41 22.71
CA TRP A 104 -8.05 -2.31 23.47
C TRP A 104 -6.76 -2.77 24.10
N VAL A 105 -5.79 -1.88 24.19
CA VAL A 105 -4.56 -2.07 24.96
C VAL A 105 -4.55 -1.04 26.09
N TRP A 106 -4.30 -1.50 27.31
CA TRP A 106 -4.27 -0.65 28.46
C TRP A 106 -3.10 -1.03 29.38
N PHE A 107 -2.66 -0.09 30.20
CA PHE A 107 -1.57 -0.27 31.16
C PHE A 107 -2.13 -0.35 32.56
N ALA A 108 -1.74 -1.40 33.28
CA ALA A 108 -1.98 -1.55 34.72
C ALA A 108 -0.69 -1.27 35.46
N PRO A 109 -0.65 -0.29 36.40
CA PRO A 109 0.56 0.02 37.17
C PRO A 109 0.88 -1.01 38.22
N LYS A 110 -0.09 -1.83 38.66
CA LYS A 110 0.08 -2.84 39.72
C LYS A 110 -0.84 -4.05 39.50
N ALA A 111 -0.39 -5.19 40.05
CA ALA A 111 -1.23 -6.38 40.13
C ALA A 111 -2.43 -6.18 41.06
N GLY A 112 -3.51 -6.92 40.83
CA GLY A 112 -4.70 -6.88 41.68
C GLY A 112 -5.94 -7.40 40.99
N THR A 113 -7.07 -7.30 41.68
CA THR A 113 -8.38 -7.73 41.15
C THR A 113 -9.27 -6.52 40.89
N GLY A 114 -10.25 -6.71 40.00
CA GLY A 114 -11.24 -5.69 39.69
C GLY A 114 -12.51 -6.27 39.10
N THR A 115 -13.39 -5.36 38.72
CA THR A 115 -14.64 -5.67 38.02
C THR A 115 -14.67 -4.94 36.68
N LEU A 116 -15.00 -5.66 35.63
CA LEU A 116 -15.23 -5.13 34.30
C LEU A 116 -16.75 -5.06 34.06
N ALA A 117 -17.24 -3.97 33.48
CA ALA A 117 -18.62 -3.81 33.05
C ALA A 117 -18.65 -3.22 31.63
N LEU A 118 -19.60 -3.68 30.79
CA LEU A 118 -19.81 -3.22 29.41
C LEU A 118 -21.17 -2.55 29.24
N TRP A 119 -21.20 -1.47 28.46
CA TRP A 119 -22.42 -0.78 28.04
C TRP A 119 -22.64 -1.00 26.55
N MET A 120 -23.77 -1.60 26.23
CA MET A 120 -24.15 -1.94 24.85
C MET A 120 -25.65 -1.71 24.64
N THR A 121 -26.05 -1.58 23.38
CA THR A 121 -27.45 -1.59 22.93
C THR A 121 -27.67 -2.64 21.86
N ALA A 122 -28.88 -3.14 21.73
CA ALA A 122 -29.35 -3.99 20.63
C ALA A 122 -30.85 -3.86 20.46
N GLU A 123 -31.34 -3.92 19.24
CA GLU A 123 -32.77 -3.90 18.93
C GLU A 123 -33.44 -5.23 19.25
N ALA A 124 -32.69 -6.34 19.20
CA ALA A 124 -33.16 -7.68 19.48
C ALA A 124 -32.28 -8.39 20.52
N SER A 125 -32.86 -9.35 21.24
CA SER A 125 -32.10 -10.23 22.14
C SER A 125 -31.42 -11.39 21.38
N GLY A 126 -30.46 -12.06 22.04
CA GLY A 126 -29.80 -13.26 21.53
C GLY A 126 -28.48 -13.05 20.83
N GLY A 127 -27.92 -11.84 20.85
CA GLY A 127 -26.51 -11.60 20.55
C GLY A 127 -25.62 -12.33 21.55
N ARG A 128 -24.51 -12.91 21.09
CA ARG A 128 -23.50 -13.59 21.92
C ARG A 128 -22.14 -13.03 21.65
N PHE A 129 -21.40 -12.80 22.72
CA PHE A 129 -20.07 -12.23 22.72
C PHE A 129 -19.13 -12.99 23.63
N VAL A 130 -17.85 -12.98 23.26
CA VAL A 130 -16.74 -13.45 24.12
C VAL A 130 -15.85 -12.26 24.43
N LEU A 131 -15.65 -12.03 25.72
CA LEU A 131 -14.69 -11.06 26.23
C LEU A 131 -13.44 -11.81 26.68
N THR A 132 -12.29 -11.43 26.13
CA THR A 132 -10.99 -11.99 26.49
C THR A 132 -10.12 -10.89 27.07
N MET A 133 -9.54 -11.11 28.25
CA MET A 133 -8.49 -10.29 28.84
C MET A 133 -7.25 -11.17 28.96
N ASP A 134 -6.21 -10.80 28.23
CA ASP A 134 -5.00 -11.61 28.07
C ASP A 134 -5.36 -13.05 27.64
N ASN A 135 -5.22 -14.03 28.53
CA ASN A 135 -5.50 -15.44 28.22
C ASN A 135 -6.80 -15.98 28.87
N LYS A 136 -7.63 -15.11 29.46
CA LYS A 136 -8.87 -15.51 30.12
C LYS A 136 -10.08 -15.02 29.33
N SER A 137 -10.99 -15.92 29.01
CA SER A 137 -12.19 -15.61 28.22
C SER A 137 -13.45 -15.89 29.02
N VAL A 138 -14.48 -15.09 28.79
CA VAL A 138 -15.83 -15.27 29.33
C VAL A 138 -16.87 -14.93 28.24
N SER A 139 -17.86 -15.80 28.08
CA SER A 139 -18.95 -15.59 27.12
C SER A 139 -20.16 -14.98 27.82
N PHE A 140 -20.91 -14.15 27.11
CA PHE A 140 -22.17 -13.60 27.59
C PHE A 140 -23.17 -13.43 26.46
N SER A 141 -24.46 -13.36 26.83
CA SER A 141 -25.54 -13.08 25.90
C SER A 141 -26.16 -11.71 26.18
N MET A 142 -26.57 -11.05 25.12
CA MET A 142 -27.22 -9.75 25.19
C MET A 142 -28.73 -9.86 25.16
N ASN A 143 -29.38 -9.05 25.99
CA ASN A 143 -30.79 -8.73 25.87
C ASN A 143 -30.98 -7.46 25.02
N SER A 144 -32.17 -7.29 24.46
CA SER A 144 -32.53 -6.03 23.77
C SER A 144 -32.50 -4.86 24.77
N ALA A 145 -31.87 -3.77 24.34
CA ALA A 145 -31.84 -2.52 25.07
C ALA A 145 -31.73 -1.35 24.07
N LYS A 146 -32.65 -0.38 24.17
CA LYS A 146 -32.67 0.79 23.27
C LYS A 146 -31.70 1.88 23.68
N GLU A 147 -31.46 2.00 24.99
CA GLU A 147 -30.51 2.98 25.57
C GLU A 147 -29.25 2.27 26.08
N PRO A 148 -28.10 2.98 26.11
CA PRO A 148 -26.86 2.41 26.66
C PRO A 148 -27.06 1.93 28.10
N GLY A 149 -27.03 0.63 28.30
CA GLY A 149 -27.18 -0.04 29.58
C GLY A 149 -26.06 -1.02 29.83
N MET A 150 -25.85 -1.39 31.10
CA MET A 150 -24.87 -2.40 31.46
C MET A 150 -25.34 -3.77 30.98
N ALA A 151 -24.74 -4.22 29.88
CA ALA A 151 -25.09 -5.48 29.22
C ALA A 151 -24.41 -6.68 29.90
N PHE A 152 -23.26 -6.48 30.51
CA PHE A 152 -22.49 -7.56 31.14
C PHE A 152 -21.51 -7.00 32.20
N THR A 153 -21.21 -7.82 33.21
CA THR A 153 -20.19 -7.56 34.20
C THR A 153 -19.49 -8.86 34.62
N CYS A 154 -18.20 -8.80 34.87
CA CYS A 154 -17.43 -9.94 35.39
C CYS A 154 -16.22 -9.46 36.23
N PRO A 155 -15.72 -10.31 37.15
CA PRO A 155 -14.47 -10.06 37.84
C PRO A 155 -13.28 -10.27 36.87
N PHE A 156 -12.18 -9.54 37.10
CA PHE A 156 -10.93 -9.77 36.40
C PHE A 156 -9.75 -9.74 37.38
N GLN A 157 -8.60 -10.22 36.96
CA GLN A 157 -7.36 -10.21 37.69
C GLN A 157 -6.21 -9.76 36.80
N VAL A 158 -5.48 -8.75 37.26
CA VAL A 158 -4.17 -8.36 36.73
C VAL A 158 -3.13 -9.17 37.52
N THR A 159 -2.38 -10.03 36.86
CA THR A 159 -1.37 -10.88 37.48
C THR A 159 -0.05 -10.15 37.68
N GLU A 160 0.28 -9.23 36.79
CA GLU A 160 1.52 -8.45 36.83
C GLU A 160 1.30 -7.04 36.28
N PRO A 161 2.06 -6.04 36.69
CA PRO A 161 2.06 -4.71 36.07
C PRO A 161 2.48 -4.77 34.61
N GLY A 162 1.93 -3.89 33.78
CA GLY A 162 2.31 -3.82 32.38
C GLY A 162 1.15 -3.57 31.42
N LEU A 163 1.40 -3.86 30.14
CA LEU A 163 0.39 -3.77 29.08
C LEU A 163 -0.48 -5.02 29.07
N HIS A 164 -1.79 -4.80 29.01
CA HIS A 164 -2.82 -5.82 28.91
C HIS A 164 -3.65 -5.61 27.66
N ARG A 165 -4.04 -6.71 27.02
CA ARG A 165 -4.95 -6.69 25.87
C ARG A 165 -6.33 -7.14 26.28
N LEU A 166 -7.34 -6.40 25.87
CA LEU A 166 -8.74 -6.74 26.04
C LEU A 166 -9.38 -6.85 24.66
N ARG A 167 -10.10 -7.95 24.43
CA ARG A 167 -10.71 -8.26 23.14
C ARG A 167 -12.15 -8.66 23.31
N LEU A 168 -13.07 -8.00 22.60
CA LEU A 168 -14.49 -8.32 22.52
C LEU A 168 -14.78 -8.93 21.14
N VAL A 169 -15.19 -10.19 21.10
CA VAL A 169 -15.48 -10.94 19.87
C VAL A 169 -17.00 -11.19 19.80
N CYS A 170 -17.58 -10.94 18.64
CA CYS A 170 -18.95 -11.29 18.33
C CYS A 170 -19.03 -12.76 17.86
N GLU A 171 -19.67 -13.66 18.60
CA GLU A 171 -19.98 -15.01 18.14
C GLU A 171 -21.28 -15.04 17.31
N LYS A 172 -22.24 -14.21 17.72
CA LYS A 172 -23.53 -14.08 17.05
C LYS A 172 -24.02 -12.64 17.23
N ALA A 173 -24.21 -11.92 16.14
CA ALA A 173 -24.79 -10.59 16.18
C ALA A 173 -26.32 -10.64 16.44
N ALA A 174 -26.80 -9.63 17.15
CA ALA A 174 -28.23 -9.27 17.17
C ALA A 174 -28.45 -8.00 16.37
N ALA A 175 -29.62 -7.78 15.83
CA ALA A 175 -29.93 -6.56 15.07
C ALA A 175 -29.70 -5.31 15.92
N GLY A 176 -29.09 -4.28 15.29
CA GLY A 176 -28.84 -2.99 15.92
C GLY A 176 -27.81 -3.01 17.07
N THR A 177 -26.98 -4.05 17.15
CA THR A 177 -25.96 -4.13 18.21
C THR A 177 -24.97 -2.97 18.09
N ARG A 178 -24.77 -2.25 19.21
CA ARG A 178 -23.78 -1.19 19.38
C ARG A 178 -23.02 -1.35 20.68
N PHE A 179 -21.69 -1.25 20.62
CA PHE A 179 -20.84 -1.15 21.78
C PHE A 179 -20.59 0.33 22.07
N HIS A 180 -20.79 0.77 23.32
CA HIS A 180 -20.65 2.15 23.74
C HIS A 180 -19.39 2.42 24.55
N TRP A 181 -19.14 1.68 25.65
CA TRP A 181 -17.90 1.73 26.44
C TRP A 181 -17.79 0.53 27.39
N MET A 182 -16.59 0.38 27.95
CA MET A 182 -16.34 -0.50 29.10
C MET A 182 -15.78 0.31 30.26
N LYS A 183 -16.04 -0.17 31.45
CA LYS A 183 -15.47 0.35 32.70
C LYS A 183 -14.75 -0.79 33.41
N LEU A 184 -13.47 -0.62 33.68
CA LEU A 184 -12.71 -1.45 34.60
C LEU A 184 -12.62 -0.73 35.93
N SER A 185 -12.93 -1.37 37.02
CA SER A 185 -12.94 -0.79 38.40
C SER A 185 -12.18 -1.66 39.36
N GLY A 186 -11.41 -1.05 40.25
CA GLY A 186 -10.70 -1.76 41.29
C GLY A 186 -9.38 -1.08 41.68
N PRO A 187 -8.80 -1.43 42.85
CA PRO A 187 -7.60 -0.79 43.36
C PRO A 187 -6.37 -0.92 42.46
N SER A 188 -6.32 -1.93 41.60
CA SER A 188 -5.24 -2.14 40.64
C SER A 188 -5.20 -1.10 39.52
N LEU A 189 -6.25 -0.29 39.37
CA LEU A 189 -6.41 0.66 38.26
C LEU A 189 -6.04 2.09 38.63
N ASP A 190 -5.62 2.32 39.88
CA ASP A 190 -5.10 3.62 40.25
C ASP A 190 -3.81 3.92 39.47
N GLY A 191 -3.85 4.97 38.61
CA GLY A 191 -2.80 5.28 37.66
C GLY A 191 -2.83 4.48 36.32
N ALA A 192 -3.84 3.65 36.10
CA ALA A 192 -4.00 2.94 34.81
C ALA A 192 -4.26 3.90 33.65
N ALA A 193 -3.92 3.46 32.46
CA ALA A 193 -4.12 4.25 31.23
C ALA A 193 -4.46 3.36 30.03
N VAL A 194 -5.20 3.89 29.07
CA VAL A 194 -5.50 3.23 27.82
C VAL A 194 -4.56 3.71 26.73
N MET A 195 -4.09 2.79 25.90
CA MET A 195 -3.27 3.14 24.74
C MET A 195 -4.14 3.79 23.65
N ARG A 196 -3.75 4.99 23.25
CA ARG A 196 -4.23 5.61 22.02
C ARG A 196 -3.11 5.60 21.00
N LYS A 197 -3.37 4.99 19.87
CA LYS A 197 -2.48 4.96 18.73
C LYS A 197 -3.28 5.30 17.48
N ARG A 198 -2.61 5.79 16.47
CA ARG A 198 -3.23 6.09 15.19
C ARG A 198 -4.05 4.89 14.71
N TRP A 199 -5.32 5.12 14.40
CA TRP A 199 -6.26 4.06 14.02
C TRP A 199 -5.79 3.32 12.77
N ARG A 200 -5.76 4.04 11.66
CA ARG A 200 -5.12 3.55 10.44
C ARG A 200 -3.61 3.71 10.59
N PRO A 201 -2.80 2.66 10.37
CA PRO A 201 -1.35 2.79 10.42
C PRO A 201 -0.86 3.90 9.49
N SER A 202 0.19 4.60 9.90
CA SER A 202 0.87 5.57 9.03
C SER A 202 1.47 4.85 7.84
N ALA A 203 1.41 5.43 6.65
CA ALA A 203 2.18 4.92 5.53
C ALA A 203 3.68 5.12 5.79
N ALA A 204 4.45 4.05 5.63
CA ALA A 204 5.90 4.07 5.73
C ALA A 204 6.47 4.24 4.33
N HIS A 205 7.03 5.41 4.01
CA HIS A 205 7.61 5.71 2.70
C HIS A 205 9.13 5.67 2.74
N THR A 206 9.76 5.27 1.64
CA THR A 206 11.22 5.35 1.46
C THR A 206 11.61 5.51 0.00
N LYS A 207 12.87 5.91 -0.21
CA LYS A 207 13.59 5.80 -1.48
C LYS A 207 14.87 5.00 -1.25
N PHE A 208 15.23 4.21 -2.26
CA PHE A 208 16.45 3.44 -2.28
C PHE A 208 17.47 4.08 -3.23
N SER A 209 18.75 3.96 -2.91
CA SER A 209 19.83 4.44 -3.76
C SER A 209 21.07 3.57 -3.61
N SER A 210 21.99 3.71 -4.55
CA SER A 210 23.34 3.16 -4.45
C SER A 210 24.34 4.29 -4.32
N SER A 211 25.17 4.25 -3.28
CA SER A 211 26.25 5.22 -3.04
C SER A 211 27.30 5.21 -4.16
N GLN A 212 27.37 4.10 -4.89
CA GLN A 212 28.30 3.90 -6.00
C GLN A 212 27.78 4.43 -7.33
N ALA A 213 26.48 4.74 -7.46
CA ALA A 213 25.91 5.25 -8.70
C ALA A 213 26.40 6.67 -8.99
N LYS A 214 27.13 6.81 -10.12
CA LYS A 214 27.72 8.08 -10.58
C LYS A 214 27.15 8.56 -11.91
N LYS A 215 26.46 7.68 -12.64
CA LYS A 215 25.82 7.95 -13.93
C LYS A 215 24.33 7.77 -13.85
N PRO A 216 23.55 8.30 -14.80
CA PRO A 216 22.11 8.09 -14.85
C PRO A 216 21.71 6.62 -14.79
N ILE A 217 20.76 6.32 -13.94
CA ILE A 217 20.16 4.98 -13.81
C ILE A 217 19.10 4.84 -14.89
N ARG A 218 19.08 3.69 -15.59
CA ARG A 218 18.13 3.36 -16.67
C ARG A 218 17.27 2.14 -16.38
N LEU A 219 17.70 1.28 -15.46
CA LEU A 219 16.97 0.09 -15.03
C LEU A 219 17.12 -0.07 -13.52
N TRP A 220 16.07 -0.49 -12.86
CA TRP A 220 16.16 -1.08 -11.52
C TRP A 220 15.52 -2.47 -11.49
N VAL A 221 16.01 -3.32 -10.61
CA VAL A 221 15.45 -4.62 -10.26
C VAL A 221 15.23 -4.64 -8.75
N MET A 222 14.01 -4.98 -8.30
CA MET A 222 13.64 -5.06 -6.89
C MET A 222 13.10 -6.44 -6.54
N GLU A 223 13.73 -7.07 -5.59
CA GLU A 223 13.25 -8.26 -4.90
C GLU A 223 12.49 -7.83 -3.65
N MET A 224 11.28 -8.36 -3.47
CA MET A 224 10.34 -8.01 -2.39
C MET A 224 9.91 -9.28 -1.67
N ASP A 225 9.91 -9.23 -0.34
CA ASP A 225 9.54 -10.36 0.53
C ASP A 225 8.63 -9.85 1.65
N ALA A 226 7.34 -10.17 1.55
CA ALA A 226 6.37 -9.77 2.57
C ALA A 226 6.49 -10.66 3.79
N VAL A 227 6.67 -10.05 4.96
CA VAL A 227 6.61 -10.78 6.22
C VAL A 227 5.16 -11.05 6.56
N PRO A 228 4.74 -12.30 6.76
CA PRO A 228 3.39 -12.65 7.18
C PRO A 228 2.98 -11.92 8.47
N GLY A 229 1.73 -11.49 8.55
CA GLY A 229 1.22 -10.70 9.67
C GLY A 229 -0.30 -10.81 9.81
N ASP A 230 -0.89 -9.97 10.65
CA ASP A 230 -2.31 -10.07 11.00
C ASP A 230 -3.26 -9.63 9.87
N LEU A 231 -2.83 -8.71 9.01
CA LEU A 231 -3.67 -8.13 7.95
C LEU A 231 -2.87 -7.79 6.70
N GLY A 232 -3.59 -7.73 5.59
CA GLY A 232 -3.05 -7.31 4.30
C GLY A 232 -2.67 -5.82 4.26
N PHE A 233 -1.87 -5.46 3.27
CA PHE A 233 -1.38 -4.10 3.05
C PHE A 233 -1.03 -3.86 1.58
N TYR A 234 -0.74 -2.62 1.26
CA TYR A 234 -0.37 -2.15 -0.06
C TYR A 234 1.09 -1.67 -0.04
N ALA A 235 1.94 -2.29 -0.85
CA ALA A 235 3.36 -1.97 -0.91
C ALA A 235 3.92 -2.06 -2.34
N PRO A 236 3.43 -1.23 -3.28
CA PRO A 236 3.99 -1.20 -4.63
C PRO A 236 5.34 -0.49 -4.63
N ILE A 237 6.10 -0.69 -5.69
CA ILE A 237 7.26 0.14 -5.97
C ILE A 237 6.79 1.48 -6.52
N THR A 238 7.25 2.57 -5.92
CA THR A 238 7.01 3.93 -6.39
C THR A 238 7.99 4.29 -7.49
N THR A 239 7.50 4.95 -8.52
CA THR A 239 8.22 5.26 -9.75
C THR A 239 8.01 6.72 -10.15
N PRO A 240 8.79 7.27 -11.09
CA PRO A 240 8.55 8.63 -11.59
C PRO A 240 7.18 8.83 -12.25
N PHE A 241 6.50 7.73 -12.62
CA PHE A 241 5.18 7.80 -13.27
C PHE A 241 4.00 7.47 -12.35
N GLY A 242 4.25 6.89 -11.17
CA GLY A 242 3.22 6.41 -10.24
C GLY A 242 3.65 5.14 -9.51
N TYR A 243 2.88 4.07 -9.61
CA TYR A 243 3.11 2.83 -8.89
C TYR A 243 3.23 1.63 -9.82
N TYR A 244 4.10 0.69 -9.43
CA TYR A 244 4.25 -0.60 -10.10
C TYR A 244 4.38 -1.72 -9.06
N GLY A 245 3.59 -2.77 -9.17
CA GLY A 245 3.68 -3.97 -8.33
C GLY A 245 2.38 -4.37 -7.65
N PRO A 246 2.42 -5.47 -6.87
CA PRO A 246 1.25 -6.08 -6.27
C PRO A 246 0.82 -5.43 -4.96
N THR A 247 -0.37 -5.83 -4.49
CA THR A 247 -0.79 -5.74 -3.10
C THR A 247 -0.54 -7.07 -2.39
N TRP A 248 -0.59 -7.09 -1.06
CA TRP A 248 -0.20 -8.22 -0.24
C TRP A 248 -1.31 -8.59 0.75
N GLN A 249 -1.49 -9.90 0.98
CA GLN A 249 -2.37 -10.44 2.02
C GLN A 249 -1.64 -10.55 3.36
N ALA A 250 -2.38 -10.82 4.43
CA ALA A 250 -1.85 -10.96 5.78
C ALA A 250 -0.82 -12.10 5.92
N ASP A 251 -0.98 -13.17 5.15
CA ASP A 251 -0.09 -14.33 5.13
C ASP A 251 1.15 -14.13 4.24
N GLY A 252 1.31 -12.93 3.66
CA GLY A 252 2.40 -12.62 2.73
C GLY A 252 2.14 -13.01 1.28
N THR A 253 0.96 -13.58 0.96
CA THR A 253 0.61 -13.90 -0.42
C THR A 253 0.26 -12.65 -1.22
N VAL A 254 0.44 -12.71 -2.54
CA VAL A 254 0.06 -11.61 -3.44
C VAL A 254 -1.44 -11.54 -3.56
N ASN A 255 -1.99 -10.35 -3.41
CA ASN A 255 -3.40 -10.08 -3.65
C ASN A 255 -3.65 -9.84 -5.15
N ALA A 256 -4.91 -9.98 -5.58
CA ALA A 256 -5.38 -9.75 -6.95
C ALA A 256 -5.23 -8.31 -7.50
N GLY A 257 -4.53 -7.44 -6.81
CA GLY A 257 -4.33 -6.04 -7.21
C GLY A 257 -2.91 -5.77 -7.71
N PHE A 258 -2.59 -6.08 -8.94
CA PHE A 258 -1.31 -5.69 -9.54
C PHE A 258 -1.41 -4.31 -10.20
N ASN A 259 -0.48 -3.42 -9.90
CA ASN A 259 -0.55 -2.03 -10.33
C ASN A 259 0.51 -1.68 -11.36
N PHE A 260 0.06 -1.00 -12.41
CA PHE A 260 0.87 -0.17 -13.27
C PHE A 260 0.08 1.11 -13.49
N SER A 261 0.25 2.08 -12.60
CA SER A 261 -0.53 3.31 -12.57
C SER A 261 0.26 4.44 -13.20
N LEU A 262 0.02 4.69 -14.48
CA LEU A 262 0.71 5.71 -15.28
C LEU A 262 -0.07 7.03 -15.22
N TRP A 263 0.33 7.91 -14.33
CA TRP A 263 -0.36 9.18 -14.05
C TRP A 263 -0.23 10.18 -15.20
N SER A 264 -1.32 10.87 -15.50
CA SER A 264 -1.39 11.97 -16.48
C SER A 264 -1.48 13.33 -15.82
N TYR A 265 -2.58 13.60 -15.10
CA TYR A 265 -2.83 14.88 -14.43
C TYR A 265 -3.52 14.69 -13.09
N GLY A 266 -3.47 15.71 -12.22
CA GLY A 266 -3.97 15.63 -10.85
C GLY A 266 -5.50 15.72 -10.74
N ARG A 267 -6.03 15.32 -9.60
CA ARG A 267 -7.46 15.40 -9.29
C ARG A 267 -7.95 16.85 -9.37
N GLY A 268 -9.10 17.06 -10.04
CA GLY A 268 -9.73 18.37 -10.19
C GLY A 268 -9.08 19.29 -11.22
N GLN A 269 -8.03 18.84 -11.92
CA GLN A 269 -7.50 19.52 -13.09
C GLN A 269 -8.29 19.14 -14.34
N GLU A 270 -8.36 20.05 -15.30
CA GLU A 270 -8.91 19.75 -16.63
C GLU A 270 -8.01 18.77 -17.38
N GLU A 271 -8.62 17.96 -18.25
CA GLU A 271 -7.87 17.06 -19.12
C GLU A 271 -7.00 17.89 -20.08
N PRO A 272 -5.68 17.66 -20.09
CA PRO A 272 -4.79 18.35 -21.01
C PRO A 272 -5.00 17.85 -22.45
N PRO A 273 -4.43 18.53 -23.45
CA PRO A 273 -4.42 18.05 -24.82
C PRO A 273 -3.95 16.61 -24.92
N ILE A 274 -4.52 15.85 -25.87
CA ILE A 274 -4.30 14.41 -25.96
C ILE A 274 -2.82 14.02 -26.04
N GLU A 275 -1.99 14.80 -26.71
CA GLU A 275 -0.55 14.59 -26.84
C GLU A 275 0.22 14.76 -25.52
N GLN A 276 -0.44 15.22 -24.46
CA GLN A 276 0.13 15.33 -23.11
C GLN A 276 -0.36 14.21 -22.18
N LEU A 277 -1.18 13.30 -22.68
CA LEU A 277 -1.67 12.18 -21.88
C LEU A 277 -0.65 11.06 -21.82
N SER A 278 -0.50 10.49 -20.65
CA SER A 278 0.21 9.21 -20.48
C SER A 278 -0.64 8.10 -21.08
N HIS A 279 0.00 7.15 -21.76
CA HIS A 279 -0.70 6.08 -22.47
C HIS A 279 0.13 4.79 -22.53
N LEU A 280 -0.54 3.64 -22.62
CA LEU A 280 0.10 2.33 -22.71
C LEU A 280 0.47 2.01 -24.17
N LEU A 281 1.69 1.55 -24.41
CA LEU A 281 2.17 1.04 -25.69
C LEU A 281 2.04 -0.47 -25.80
N ALA A 282 2.19 -1.19 -24.67
CA ALA A 282 2.05 -2.65 -24.66
C ALA A 282 1.53 -3.15 -23.32
N ILE A 283 0.90 -4.31 -23.34
CA ILE A 283 0.50 -5.11 -22.19
C ILE A 283 0.92 -6.56 -22.47
N GLY A 284 1.66 -7.20 -21.55
CA GLY A 284 2.15 -8.57 -21.71
C GLY A 284 1.09 -9.67 -21.52
N ASN A 285 -0.18 -9.33 -21.71
CA ASN A 285 -1.30 -10.27 -21.65
C ASN A 285 -2.34 -9.90 -22.72
N ARG A 286 -2.82 -10.93 -23.44
CA ARG A 286 -3.81 -10.78 -24.50
C ARG A 286 -5.15 -10.21 -24.03
N ASP A 287 -5.62 -10.66 -22.85
CA ASP A 287 -6.98 -10.42 -22.39
C ASP A 287 -7.08 -9.37 -21.28
N ALA A 288 -5.94 -8.83 -20.84
CA ALA A 288 -5.94 -7.72 -19.90
C ALA A 288 -6.60 -6.50 -20.52
N THR A 289 -7.31 -5.74 -19.68
CA THR A 289 -7.90 -4.47 -20.05
C THR A 289 -7.10 -3.32 -19.47
N PHE A 290 -7.32 -2.12 -19.97
CA PHE A 290 -6.83 -0.92 -19.33
C PHE A 290 -7.95 0.10 -19.18
N GLY A 291 -7.84 0.92 -18.15
CA GLY A 291 -8.83 1.95 -17.87
C GLY A 291 -8.21 3.10 -17.11
N GLY A 292 -8.95 4.19 -17.04
CA GLY A 292 -8.56 5.32 -16.20
C GLY A 292 -8.67 4.99 -14.71
N PHE A 293 -8.03 5.83 -13.92
CA PHE A 293 -8.23 5.93 -12.48
C PHE A 293 -8.34 7.41 -12.11
N GLY A 294 -8.99 7.75 -11.00
CA GLY A 294 -9.34 9.15 -10.75
C GLY A 294 -9.53 9.55 -9.30
N HIS A 295 -9.09 8.76 -8.31
CA HIS A 295 -9.34 9.14 -6.92
C HIS A 295 -8.33 10.18 -6.37
N GLU A 296 -7.07 10.16 -6.80
CA GLU A 296 -6.04 11.16 -6.46
C GLU A 296 -5.61 11.98 -7.67
N GLY A 297 -5.82 11.44 -8.87
CA GLY A 297 -5.50 12.00 -10.16
C GLY A 297 -6.04 11.11 -11.24
N THR A 298 -5.65 11.31 -12.49
CA THR A 298 -6.07 10.47 -13.61
C THR A 298 -4.87 10.01 -14.44
N GLY A 299 -5.07 8.91 -15.15
CA GLY A 299 -4.06 8.26 -15.96
C GLY A 299 -4.57 6.95 -16.52
N VAL A 300 -3.67 6.05 -16.88
CA VAL A 300 -4.00 4.71 -17.36
C VAL A 300 -3.49 3.65 -16.39
N LYS A 301 -4.25 2.57 -16.27
CA LYS A 301 -3.96 1.45 -15.38
C LYS A 301 -4.31 0.14 -16.08
N ILE A 302 -3.41 -0.85 -16.02
CA ILE A 302 -3.68 -2.21 -16.47
C ILE A 302 -4.63 -2.87 -15.45
N ARG A 303 -5.65 -3.58 -15.93
CA ARG A 303 -6.70 -4.22 -15.15
C ARG A 303 -6.94 -5.65 -15.62
N ASP A 304 -7.68 -6.37 -14.79
CA ASP A 304 -8.15 -7.73 -15.07
C ASP A 304 -7.02 -8.74 -15.32
N TRP A 305 -5.84 -8.44 -14.80
CA TRP A 305 -4.69 -9.32 -14.87
C TRP A 305 -3.79 -9.17 -13.64
N ASP A 306 -3.60 -10.27 -12.93
CA ASP A 306 -2.60 -10.45 -11.90
C ASP A 306 -1.64 -11.56 -12.34
N PRO A 307 -0.43 -11.21 -12.82
CA PRO A 307 0.52 -12.16 -13.36
C PRO A 307 1.09 -13.11 -12.30
N LEU A 308 0.87 -12.82 -11.01
CA LEU A 308 1.40 -13.58 -9.89
C LEU A 308 0.33 -14.44 -9.21
N THR A 309 -0.87 -14.52 -9.77
CA THR A 309 -1.91 -15.46 -9.33
C THR A 309 -1.37 -16.89 -9.43
N GLY A 310 -1.44 -17.63 -8.33
CA GLY A 310 -0.89 -19.00 -8.26
C GLY A 310 0.58 -19.08 -7.78
N HIS A 311 1.29 -17.96 -7.71
CA HIS A 311 2.67 -17.87 -7.19
C HIS A 311 2.69 -17.36 -5.75
N GLN A 312 1.75 -17.81 -4.94
CA GLN A 312 1.57 -17.39 -3.56
C GLN A 312 2.73 -17.88 -2.67
N GLY A 313 3.11 -17.04 -1.69
CA GLY A 313 4.20 -17.36 -0.75
C GLY A 313 5.61 -17.24 -1.35
N GLN A 314 5.74 -16.85 -2.61
CA GLN A 314 7.03 -16.63 -3.25
C GLN A 314 7.47 -15.17 -3.11
N ARG A 315 8.80 -14.97 -3.08
CA ARG A 315 9.39 -13.66 -3.21
C ARG A 315 9.09 -13.09 -4.60
N GLN A 316 8.75 -11.82 -4.65
CA GLN A 316 8.42 -11.14 -5.89
C GLN A 316 9.62 -10.38 -6.42
N VAL A 317 9.96 -10.56 -7.69
CA VAL A 317 11.03 -9.80 -8.34
C VAL A 317 10.47 -9.01 -9.50
N LEU A 318 10.66 -7.70 -9.44
CA LEU A 318 10.15 -6.74 -10.40
C LEU A 318 11.31 -5.96 -11.02
N ALA A 319 11.15 -5.57 -12.28
CA ALA A 319 12.11 -4.67 -12.93
C ALA A 319 11.38 -3.55 -13.67
N LEU A 320 12.02 -2.38 -13.72
CA LEU A 320 11.57 -1.23 -14.48
C LEU A 320 12.73 -0.62 -15.24
N ARG A 321 12.57 -0.48 -16.55
CA ARG A 321 13.49 0.22 -17.43
C ARG A 321 12.87 1.51 -17.95
N VAL A 322 13.68 2.54 -18.15
CA VAL A 322 13.26 3.81 -18.77
C VAL A 322 14.09 4.15 -19.98
N VAL A 323 13.42 4.61 -21.02
CA VAL A 323 14.01 5.23 -22.22
C VAL A 323 13.49 6.67 -22.29
N PRO A 324 14.30 7.66 -21.86
CA PRO A 324 13.91 9.06 -21.94
C PRO A 324 13.87 9.55 -23.39
N SER A 325 12.91 10.41 -23.71
CA SER A 325 12.85 11.12 -25.00
C SER A 325 12.33 12.56 -24.84
N GLU A 326 12.27 13.33 -25.91
CA GLU A 326 11.90 14.75 -25.84
C GLU A 326 10.48 15.01 -25.32
N THR A 327 9.53 14.14 -25.66
CA THR A 327 8.12 14.34 -25.30
C THR A 327 7.65 13.40 -24.21
N TYR A 328 8.10 12.15 -24.29
CA TYR A 328 7.69 11.08 -23.36
C TYR A 328 8.91 10.36 -22.82
N ASP A 329 8.84 9.99 -21.55
CA ASP A 329 9.69 8.94 -21.00
C ASP A 329 8.94 7.62 -21.13
N THR A 330 9.52 6.64 -21.82
CA THR A 330 8.92 5.31 -22.01
C THR A 330 9.41 4.37 -20.93
N TYR A 331 8.47 3.79 -20.20
CA TYR A 331 8.75 2.84 -19.11
C TYR A 331 8.35 1.43 -19.54
N TYR A 332 9.26 0.48 -19.31
CA TYR A 332 9.07 -0.96 -19.54
C TYR A 332 9.10 -1.66 -18.19
N SER A 333 8.03 -2.33 -17.85
CA SER A 333 7.88 -3.04 -16.57
C SER A 333 7.84 -4.55 -16.78
N TYR A 334 8.59 -5.26 -15.95
CA TYR A 334 8.78 -6.71 -16.03
C TYR A 334 8.59 -7.36 -14.67
N PHE A 335 8.15 -8.60 -14.65
CA PHE A 335 8.11 -9.46 -13.47
C PHE A 335 8.83 -10.78 -13.77
N TYR A 336 9.40 -11.37 -12.72
CA TYR A 336 10.14 -12.62 -12.85
C TYR A 336 9.30 -13.78 -12.31
N LEU A 337 9.20 -14.86 -13.08
CA LEU A 337 8.60 -16.12 -12.68
C LEU A 337 9.70 -17.08 -12.25
N ALA A 338 9.86 -17.27 -10.95
CA ALA A 338 10.94 -18.06 -10.37
C ALA A 338 10.88 -19.55 -10.80
N ASP A 339 9.67 -20.10 -10.91
CA ASP A 339 9.46 -21.51 -11.29
C ASP A 339 9.84 -21.78 -12.77
N GLU A 340 9.74 -20.76 -13.61
CA GLU A 340 10.07 -20.82 -15.04
C GLU A 340 11.46 -20.27 -15.35
N ASN A 341 12.11 -19.64 -14.35
CA ASN A 341 13.37 -18.93 -14.49
C ASN A 341 13.33 -17.90 -15.64
N GLU A 342 12.24 -17.11 -15.72
CA GLU A 342 11.97 -16.25 -16.87
C GLU A 342 11.47 -14.86 -16.44
N TRP A 343 11.95 -13.82 -17.12
CA TRP A 343 11.37 -12.48 -17.09
C TRP A 343 10.25 -12.37 -18.13
N ARG A 344 9.12 -11.81 -17.70
CA ARG A 344 8.01 -11.49 -18.59
C ARG A 344 7.65 -10.02 -18.54
N LEU A 345 7.22 -9.50 -19.67
CA LEU A 345 6.70 -8.13 -19.77
C LEU A 345 5.39 -8.02 -19.01
N PHE A 346 5.27 -6.99 -18.16
CA PHE A 346 3.98 -6.58 -17.63
C PHE A 346 3.33 -5.51 -18.51
N GLY A 347 4.03 -4.42 -18.79
CA GLY A 347 3.53 -3.39 -19.67
C GLY A 347 4.57 -2.35 -20.05
N VAL A 348 4.26 -1.64 -21.14
CA VAL A 348 5.05 -0.50 -21.62
C VAL A 348 4.17 0.72 -21.64
N GLY A 349 4.65 1.84 -21.10
CA GLY A 349 3.88 3.07 -21.05
C GLY A 349 4.70 4.32 -21.32
N ASN A 350 4.11 5.26 -22.00
CA ASN A 350 4.62 6.60 -22.23
C ASN A 350 4.11 7.56 -21.17
N LYS A 351 5.03 8.20 -20.45
CA LYS A 351 4.74 9.29 -19.52
C LYS A 351 5.12 10.62 -20.14
N TYR A 352 4.15 11.52 -20.30
CA TYR A 352 4.45 12.87 -20.78
C TYR A 352 5.39 13.60 -19.82
N ASN A 353 6.52 14.08 -20.30
CA ASN A 353 7.60 14.64 -19.50
C ASN A 353 7.68 16.19 -19.56
N LYS A 354 6.74 16.85 -20.22
CA LYS A 354 6.69 18.31 -20.36
C LYS A 354 7.95 18.92 -20.99
N GLY A 355 8.58 18.21 -21.93
CA GLY A 355 9.85 18.61 -22.56
C GLY A 355 11.05 18.52 -21.62
N LYS A 356 10.96 17.74 -20.55
CA LYS A 356 12.02 17.52 -19.56
C LYS A 356 12.26 16.03 -19.38
N PRO A 357 13.04 15.40 -20.25
CA PRO A 357 13.35 13.98 -20.15
C PRO A 357 13.91 13.61 -18.79
N LEU A 358 13.54 12.42 -18.29
CA LEU A 358 14.01 11.94 -17.01
C LEU A 358 15.53 11.81 -17.00
N LYS A 359 16.20 12.53 -16.12
CA LYS A 359 17.65 12.50 -16.00
C LYS A 359 18.17 11.17 -15.49
N SER A 360 17.54 10.64 -14.44
CA SER A 360 17.90 9.36 -13.82
C SER A 360 16.67 8.72 -13.20
N LEU A 361 16.51 7.42 -13.40
CA LEU A 361 15.45 6.63 -12.77
C LEU A 361 15.73 6.55 -11.25
N TRP A 362 14.67 6.66 -10.47
CA TRP A 362 14.72 6.42 -9.03
C TRP A 362 13.75 5.32 -8.64
N VAL A 363 13.97 4.72 -7.50
CA VAL A 363 13.14 3.65 -6.95
C VAL A 363 12.81 3.92 -5.49
N GLY A 364 11.57 3.68 -5.13
CA GLY A 364 11.10 3.79 -3.76
C GLY A 364 9.99 2.80 -3.50
N SER A 365 9.47 2.81 -2.31
CA SER A 365 8.28 2.03 -1.94
C SER A 365 7.61 2.64 -0.74
N PHE A 366 6.46 2.10 -0.40
CA PHE A 366 5.79 2.37 0.86
C PHE A 366 5.03 1.13 1.33
N VAL A 367 4.78 1.08 2.63
CA VAL A 367 3.86 0.11 3.23
C VAL A 367 2.68 0.90 3.77
N GLU A 368 1.49 0.65 3.25
CA GLU A 368 0.28 1.42 3.55
C GLU A 368 -0.93 0.51 3.77
N VAL A 369 -1.84 0.95 4.64
CA VAL A 369 -3.19 0.41 4.76
C VAL A 369 -4.14 1.47 4.21
N PRO A 370 -4.70 1.27 3.01
CA PRO A 370 -5.62 2.24 2.40
C PRO A 370 -6.99 2.24 3.09
N GLY A 371 -7.77 3.30 2.88
CA GLY A 371 -9.15 3.42 3.36
C GLY A 371 -9.32 4.36 4.56
N PRO A 372 -10.58 4.67 4.93
CA PRO A 372 -10.86 5.67 5.94
C PRO A 372 -10.60 5.14 7.37
N PRO A 373 -10.10 5.99 8.29
CA PRO A 373 -9.71 5.57 9.65
C PRO A 373 -10.86 5.00 10.50
N HIS A 374 -12.10 5.38 10.28
CA HIS A 374 -13.24 4.86 11.04
C HIS A 374 -13.58 3.39 10.71
N VAL A 375 -13.09 2.89 9.56
CA VAL A 375 -13.18 1.48 9.14
C VAL A 375 -11.84 0.79 9.32
N GLN A 376 -10.75 1.44 8.92
CA GLN A 376 -9.39 0.91 8.95
C GLN A 376 -8.73 1.14 10.32
N ARG A 377 -9.31 0.58 11.38
CA ARG A 377 -8.80 0.72 12.75
C ARG A 377 -7.80 -0.37 13.11
N THR A 378 -6.82 -0.57 12.23
CA THR A 378 -5.90 -1.71 12.30
C THR A 378 -4.48 -1.33 12.78
N GLY A 379 -4.33 -0.18 13.42
CA GLY A 379 -3.02 0.35 13.83
C GLY A 379 -2.23 -0.51 14.84
N LEU A 380 -2.87 -1.45 15.55
CA LEU A 380 -2.22 -2.41 16.43
C LEU A 380 -1.50 -3.55 15.68
N TYR A 381 -1.77 -3.74 14.39
CA TYR A 381 -1.30 -4.91 13.66
C TYR A 381 -0.17 -4.51 12.74
N SER A 382 0.93 -5.24 12.85
CA SER A 382 2.16 -4.97 12.11
C SER A 382 2.05 -5.39 10.64
N ARG A 383 2.65 -4.62 9.75
CA ARG A 383 2.88 -4.95 8.34
C ARG A 383 4.33 -4.64 8.03
N GLU A 384 5.01 -5.60 7.43
CA GLU A 384 6.40 -5.47 7.05
C GLU A 384 6.62 -5.98 5.63
N MET A 385 7.37 -5.20 4.87
CA MET A 385 7.91 -5.58 3.57
C MET A 385 9.42 -5.47 3.63
N ARG A 386 10.10 -6.48 3.11
CA ARG A 386 11.56 -6.51 2.94
C ARG A 386 11.92 -6.27 1.49
N TYR A 387 13.06 -5.64 1.29
CA TYR A 387 13.52 -5.23 -0.03
C TYR A 387 15.00 -5.50 -0.20
N ARG A 388 15.35 -5.93 -1.41
CA ARG A 388 16.72 -6.00 -1.92
C ARG A 388 16.69 -5.57 -3.38
N GLY A 389 17.65 -4.80 -3.84
CA GLY A 389 17.54 -4.28 -5.18
C GLY A 389 18.87 -3.91 -5.83
N TRP A 390 18.79 -3.71 -7.13
CA TRP A 390 19.90 -3.35 -7.99
C TRP A 390 19.48 -2.27 -8.98
N VAL A 391 20.47 -1.52 -9.44
CA VAL A 391 20.28 -0.53 -10.48
C VAL A 391 21.33 -0.72 -11.57
N VAL A 392 20.95 -0.44 -12.81
CA VAL A 392 21.86 -0.42 -13.97
C VAL A 392 21.96 1.00 -14.47
N GLN A 393 23.19 1.50 -14.54
CA GLN A 393 23.50 2.81 -15.11
C GLN A 393 23.45 2.77 -16.65
N GLU A 394 23.45 3.93 -17.28
CA GLU A 394 23.41 4.06 -18.75
C GLU A 394 24.61 3.42 -19.47
N ASP A 395 25.73 3.23 -18.77
CA ASP A 395 26.91 2.52 -19.28
C ASP A 395 26.85 0.99 -19.09
N GLY A 396 25.74 0.48 -18.55
CA GLY A 396 25.53 -0.94 -18.31
C GLY A 396 26.08 -1.48 -16.98
N GLN A 397 26.66 -0.61 -16.14
CA GLN A 397 27.17 -1.03 -14.83
C GLN A 397 25.99 -1.38 -13.90
N LEU A 398 26.00 -2.60 -13.35
CA LEU A 398 25.08 -3.09 -12.35
C LEU A 398 25.63 -2.79 -10.95
N LEU A 399 24.78 -2.20 -10.09
CA LEU A 399 25.13 -1.81 -8.72
C LEU A 399 24.02 -2.25 -7.76
N GLN A 400 24.38 -2.80 -6.62
CA GLN A 400 23.41 -3.09 -5.54
C GLN A 400 22.96 -1.78 -4.88
N LEU A 401 21.69 -1.71 -4.49
CA LEU A 401 21.18 -0.65 -3.63
C LEU A 401 21.73 -0.86 -2.22
N ASP A 402 22.35 0.17 -1.66
CA ASP A 402 23.06 0.12 -0.38
C ASP A 402 22.56 1.18 0.63
N HIS A 403 21.56 1.98 0.24
CA HIS A 403 21.00 3.04 1.08
C HIS A 403 19.48 3.09 0.99
N MET A 404 18.83 3.28 2.15
CA MET A 404 17.40 3.54 2.29
C MET A 404 17.16 4.85 3.05
N SER A 405 16.32 5.73 2.52
CA SER A 405 16.04 7.04 3.12
C SER A 405 15.27 6.93 4.44
N GLY A 406 15.41 7.93 5.30
CA GLY A 406 14.67 8.08 6.55
C GLY A 406 13.18 8.38 6.36
N GLY A 407 12.45 8.56 7.43
CA GLY A 407 11.01 8.73 7.43
C GLY A 407 10.44 9.73 8.44
N ASP A 408 9.12 9.78 8.48
CA ASP A 408 8.36 10.75 9.24
C ASP A 408 8.40 10.52 10.75
N VAL A 409 8.15 11.60 11.49
CA VAL A 409 8.13 11.68 12.95
C VAL A 409 6.81 12.29 13.41
N ASP A 410 6.22 11.73 14.46
CA ASP A 410 5.14 12.37 15.17
C ASP A 410 5.66 13.63 15.88
N LYS A 411 5.02 14.78 15.63
CA LYS A 411 5.50 16.08 16.10
C LYS A 411 5.37 16.26 17.62
N GLN A 412 4.41 15.58 18.26
CA GLN A 412 4.17 15.72 19.69
C GLN A 412 5.11 14.88 20.53
N THR A 413 5.35 13.64 20.11
CA THR A 413 6.13 12.66 20.88
C THR A 413 7.57 12.55 20.42
N GLY A 414 7.91 13.05 19.22
CA GLY A 414 9.23 12.83 18.63
C GLY A 414 9.49 11.38 18.21
N LEU A 415 8.45 10.54 18.21
CA LEU A 415 8.52 9.12 17.88
C LEU A 415 7.94 8.88 16.48
N THR A 416 8.14 7.70 15.93
CA THR A 416 7.52 7.29 14.66
C THR A 416 6.62 6.07 14.86
N TYR A 417 5.53 6.02 14.10
CA TYR A 417 4.68 4.82 13.96
C TYR A 417 5.25 3.81 12.97
N THR A 418 6.26 4.21 12.21
CA THR A 418 6.87 3.41 11.17
C THR A 418 8.29 3.04 11.57
N HIS A 419 8.70 1.86 11.20
CA HIS A 419 10.04 1.37 11.45
C HIS A 419 10.74 1.06 10.13
N ARG A 420 12.03 1.35 10.08
CA ARG A 420 12.93 1.13 8.93
C ARG A 420 14.24 0.61 9.45
N GLY A 421 14.87 -0.21 8.66
CA GLY A 421 16.17 -0.74 9.04
C GLY A 421 16.71 -1.71 8.02
N VAL A 422 17.76 -2.39 8.44
CA VAL A 422 18.39 -3.49 7.72
C VAL A 422 18.33 -4.71 8.62
N THR A 423 17.92 -5.85 8.08
CA THR A 423 17.96 -7.14 8.78
C THR A 423 19.39 -7.69 8.82
N ASP A 424 19.66 -8.63 9.72
CA ASP A 424 21.00 -9.24 9.86
C ASP A 424 21.46 -9.96 8.59
N ASP A 425 20.51 -10.46 7.78
CA ASP A 425 20.75 -11.10 6.50
C ASP A 425 20.74 -10.15 5.28
N GLY A 426 20.80 -8.83 5.53
CA GLY A 426 21.05 -7.83 4.51
C GLY A 426 19.86 -7.40 3.67
N TRP A 427 18.64 -7.41 4.24
CA TRP A 427 17.46 -6.83 3.63
C TRP A 427 17.15 -5.46 4.23
N PHE A 428 16.78 -4.52 3.41
CA PHE A 428 16.05 -3.36 3.89
C PHE A 428 14.63 -3.78 4.28
N PHE A 429 14.06 -3.15 5.31
CA PHE A 429 12.67 -3.37 5.65
C PHE A 429 11.92 -2.06 5.93
N LEU A 430 10.63 -2.06 5.59
CA LEU A 430 9.64 -1.06 6.01
C LEU A 430 8.57 -1.75 6.82
N ARG A 431 8.28 -1.20 8.00
CA ARG A 431 7.22 -1.68 8.88
C ARG A 431 6.30 -0.54 9.28
N THR A 432 4.99 -0.80 9.33
CA THR A 432 4.01 0.10 9.93
C THR A 432 3.05 -0.66 10.82
N GLY A 433 2.40 0.04 11.75
CA GLY A 433 1.52 -0.58 12.74
C GLY A 433 2.28 -1.31 13.85
N GLY A 434 1.57 -2.21 14.55
CA GLY A 434 2.11 -2.94 15.71
C GLY A 434 2.09 -2.11 16.99
N LEU A 435 2.48 -2.73 18.07
CA LEU A 435 2.58 -2.07 19.38
C LEU A 435 3.84 -1.20 19.55
N SER A 436 4.79 -1.32 18.64
CA SER A 436 6.09 -0.67 18.78
C SER A 436 6.05 0.82 18.47
N PHE A 437 6.81 1.57 19.26
CA PHE A 437 7.12 2.98 19.06
C PHE A 437 8.62 3.12 18.90
N HIS A 438 9.06 3.81 17.88
CA HIS A 438 10.47 3.87 17.52
C HIS A 438 10.99 5.29 17.56
N LYS A 439 12.27 5.45 17.90
CA LYS A 439 12.98 6.67 17.52
C LYS A 439 13.07 6.72 16.02
N PRO A 440 12.86 7.90 15.41
CA PRO A 440 13.07 8.03 13.97
C PRO A 440 14.54 7.74 13.63
N LEU A 441 14.75 7.17 12.45
CA LEU A 441 16.09 7.15 11.88
C LEU A 441 16.60 8.58 11.73
N SER A 442 17.91 8.74 11.73
CA SER A 442 18.53 10.02 11.37
C SER A 442 18.00 10.49 10.01
N ALA A 443 18.02 11.80 9.76
CA ALA A 443 17.60 12.36 8.48
C ALA A 443 18.35 11.75 7.27
N GLY A 444 19.55 11.16 7.50
CA GLY A 444 20.36 10.48 6.50
C GLY A 444 19.87 9.07 6.11
N GLY A 445 18.89 8.49 6.83
CA GLY A 445 18.42 7.13 6.53
C GLY A 445 19.30 6.02 7.13
N VAL A 446 19.37 4.86 6.45
CA VAL A 446 20.17 3.69 6.85
C VAL A 446 20.93 3.09 5.67
N ASP A 447 22.17 2.70 5.92
CA ASP A 447 23.04 2.05 4.95
C ASP A 447 23.13 0.55 5.19
N LEU A 448 23.23 -0.20 4.10
CA LEU A 448 23.54 -1.62 4.12
C LEU A 448 25.06 -1.78 4.35
N ALA A 449 25.42 -2.48 5.41
CA ALA A 449 26.84 -2.78 5.68
C ALA A 449 27.47 -3.56 4.52
N LYS A 450 28.73 -3.30 4.21
CA LYS A 450 29.43 -3.95 3.08
C LYS A 450 29.44 -5.47 3.20
N ASP A 451 29.53 -5.99 4.42
CA ASP A 451 29.54 -7.43 4.68
C ASP A 451 28.16 -8.08 4.46
N ASN A 452 27.10 -7.28 4.43
CA ASN A 452 25.73 -7.70 4.17
C ASN A 452 25.34 -7.55 2.68
N GLN A 453 26.21 -7.02 1.83
CA GLN A 453 25.98 -7.01 0.39
C GLN A 453 26.16 -8.41 -0.17
N LEU A 454 25.34 -8.77 -1.16
CA LEU A 454 25.44 -10.07 -1.80
C LEU A 454 26.76 -10.14 -2.61
N LYS A 455 27.51 -11.24 -2.40
CA LYS A 455 28.74 -11.52 -3.16
C LYS A 455 28.41 -12.07 -4.54
N ASP A 456 27.38 -12.92 -4.63
CA ASP A 456 26.94 -13.55 -5.86
C ASP A 456 25.63 -12.93 -6.33
N LEU A 457 25.47 -12.79 -7.63
CA LEU A 457 24.23 -12.27 -8.22
C LEU A 457 23.14 -13.33 -8.13
N PRO A 458 21.91 -12.94 -7.78
CA PRO A 458 20.76 -13.84 -7.84
C PRO A 458 20.50 -14.35 -9.27
N ALA A 459 19.87 -15.51 -9.39
CA ALA A 459 19.57 -16.15 -10.68
C ALA A 459 18.86 -15.20 -11.66
N TYR A 460 17.91 -14.40 -11.20
CA TYR A 460 17.17 -13.46 -12.04
C TYR A 460 18.03 -12.29 -12.60
N LEU A 461 19.27 -12.14 -12.16
CA LEU A 461 20.25 -11.18 -12.70
C LEU A 461 21.38 -11.88 -13.49
N ALA A 462 21.26 -13.17 -13.74
CA ALA A 462 22.22 -13.88 -14.55
C ALA A 462 22.34 -13.28 -15.96
N PRO A 463 23.51 -13.36 -16.61
CA PRO A 463 23.75 -12.71 -17.91
C PRO A 463 22.74 -13.05 -19.00
N GLU A 464 22.19 -14.27 -18.99
CA GLU A 464 21.19 -14.74 -19.93
C GLU A 464 19.86 -13.97 -19.86
N HIS A 465 19.54 -13.35 -18.73
CA HIS A 465 18.31 -12.56 -18.54
C HIS A 465 18.44 -11.12 -19.02
N LYS A 466 19.62 -10.66 -19.39
CA LYS A 466 19.85 -9.28 -19.79
C LYS A 466 19.01 -8.89 -21.00
N GLU A 467 18.91 -9.75 -21.99
CA GLU A 467 18.14 -9.51 -23.23
C GLU A 467 16.66 -9.39 -22.94
N SER A 468 16.13 -10.24 -22.06
CA SER A 468 14.70 -10.24 -21.67
C SER A 468 14.26 -8.91 -21.04
N LEU A 469 15.15 -8.23 -20.32
CA LEU A 469 14.88 -6.91 -19.72
C LEU A 469 15.05 -5.73 -20.71
N LEU A 470 15.48 -6.00 -21.93
CA LEU A 470 15.67 -5.00 -22.99
C LEU A 470 14.65 -5.13 -24.12
N SER A 471 13.98 -6.26 -24.26
CA SER A 471 13.06 -6.59 -25.34
C SER A 471 11.58 -6.54 -24.93
N VAL A 472 10.72 -6.56 -25.93
CA VAL A 472 9.29 -6.80 -25.81
C VAL A 472 8.93 -8.07 -26.59
N PRO A 473 7.89 -8.82 -26.19
CA PRO A 473 7.57 -10.13 -26.82
C PRO A 473 7.13 -10.03 -28.28
N SER A 474 6.59 -8.90 -28.70
CA SER A 474 6.19 -8.64 -30.08
C SER A 474 6.28 -7.15 -30.38
N GLU A 475 6.52 -6.79 -31.64
CA GLU A 475 6.58 -5.40 -32.07
C GLU A 475 5.92 -5.24 -33.44
N VAL A 476 5.20 -4.11 -33.62
CA VAL A 476 4.66 -3.70 -34.92
C VAL A 476 5.13 -2.30 -35.25
N THR A 477 5.76 -2.14 -36.41
CA THR A 477 6.34 -0.86 -36.86
C THR A 477 5.82 -0.50 -38.25
N VAL A 478 5.33 0.74 -38.39
CA VAL A 478 4.96 1.30 -39.69
C VAL A 478 6.24 1.68 -40.43
N GLN A 479 6.45 1.09 -41.62
CA GLN A 479 7.62 1.39 -42.47
C GLN A 479 7.33 2.50 -43.45
N SER A 480 6.17 2.46 -44.11
CA SER A 480 5.75 3.50 -45.04
C SER A 480 4.23 3.59 -45.16
N VAL A 481 3.75 4.78 -45.50
CA VAL A 481 2.34 5.05 -45.77
C VAL A 481 2.26 5.97 -46.96
N LYS A 482 1.48 5.60 -47.98
CA LYS A 482 1.34 6.36 -49.24
C LYS A 482 -0.11 6.44 -49.65
N GLY A 483 -0.60 7.64 -49.89
CA GLY A 483 -1.90 7.86 -50.52
C GLY A 483 -1.83 7.57 -52.02
N THR A 484 -2.78 6.76 -52.53
CA THR A 484 -2.91 6.45 -53.95
C THR A 484 -4.36 6.63 -54.38
N SER A 485 -4.63 6.50 -55.69
CA SER A 485 -6.01 6.51 -56.19
C SER A 485 -6.83 5.30 -55.73
N ALA A 486 -6.18 4.22 -55.29
CA ALA A 486 -6.81 3.01 -54.78
C ALA A 486 -7.12 3.06 -53.29
N GLY A 487 -6.54 4.03 -52.58
CA GLY A 487 -6.65 4.15 -51.14
C GLY A 487 -5.33 4.50 -50.46
N LEU A 488 -5.14 4.03 -49.21
CA LEU A 488 -3.92 4.23 -48.42
C LEU A 488 -3.11 2.93 -48.42
N GLU A 489 -1.99 2.92 -49.11
CA GLU A 489 -1.04 1.80 -49.10
C GLU A 489 -0.16 1.91 -47.86
N ILE A 490 -0.11 0.83 -47.07
CA ILE A 490 0.65 0.74 -45.79
C ILE A 490 1.60 -0.44 -45.87
N ALA A 491 2.86 -0.18 -45.61
CA ALA A 491 3.86 -1.24 -45.33
C ALA A 491 4.23 -1.21 -43.84
N CYS A 492 4.24 -2.37 -43.20
CA CYS A 492 4.64 -2.53 -41.83
C CYS A 492 5.51 -3.76 -41.64
N GLN A 493 6.28 -3.74 -40.55
CA GLN A 493 7.08 -4.85 -40.06
C GLN A 493 6.47 -5.38 -38.78
N ILE A 494 6.34 -6.71 -38.68
CA ILE A 494 5.95 -7.38 -37.43
C ILE A 494 7.12 -8.27 -36.99
N GLU A 495 7.59 -8.04 -35.77
CA GLU A 495 8.60 -8.88 -35.13
C GLU A 495 7.92 -9.76 -34.08
N SER A 496 8.17 -11.06 -34.14
CA SER A 496 7.55 -12.08 -33.26
C SER A 496 6.02 -12.01 -33.32
N LEU A 497 5.45 -12.51 -34.43
CA LEU A 497 4.00 -12.48 -34.69
C LEU A 497 3.18 -13.15 -33.57
N GLY A 498 3.74 -14.19 -32.91
CA GLY A 498 3.04 -14.97 -31.89
C GLY A 498 1.90 -15.83 -32.44
N SER A 499 1.23 -16.54 -31.55
CA SER A 499 0.03 -17.33 -31.89
C SER A 499 -1.22 -16.44 -31.88
N ASN A 500 -2.22 -16.83 -32.68
CA ASN A 500 -3.53 -16.13 -32.77
C ASN A 500 -3.42 -14.61 -33.04
N PRO A 501 -2.65 -14.17 -34.04
CA PRO A 501 -2.43 -12.77 -34.29
C PRO A 501 -3.66 -12.06 -34.86
N GLU A 502 -3.91 -10.85 -34.38
CA GLU A 502 -4.90 -9.92 -34.86
C GLU A 502 -4.21 -8.57 -35.04
N LEU A 503 -4.23 -8.05 -36.29
CA LEU A 503 -3.73 -6.73 -36.59
C LEU A 503 -4.90 -5.80 -36.86
N GLU A 504 -4.93 -4.66 -36.19
CA GLU A 504 -5.86 -3.57 -36.49
C GLU A 504 -5.10 -2.30 -36.86
N VAL A 505 -5.65 -1.55 -37.77
CA VAL A 505 -5.18 -0.22 -38.09
C VAL A 505 -6.21 0.80 -37.62
N TYR A 506 -5.75 1.83 -36.96
CA TYR A 506 -6.53 2.97 -36.51
C TYR A 506 -6.09 4.21 -37.26
N TRP A 507 -7.05 5.04 -37.76
CA TRP A 507 -6.72 6.27 -38.45
C TRP A 507 -7.75 7.38 -38.24
N GLY A 508 -7.33 8.63 -38.46
CA GLY A 508 -8.17 9.81 -38.35
C GLY A 508 -7.38 11.10 -38.60
N ALA A 509 -8.06 12.23 -38.54
CA ALA A 509 -7.43 13.54 -38.68
C ALA A 509 -6.54 13.90 -37.49
N GLN A 510 -6.88 13.38 -36.30
CA GLN A 510 -6.13 13.58 -35.06
C GLN A 510 -5.47 12.27 -34.59
N ASP A 511 -4.37 12.41 -33.84
CA ASP A 511 -3.71 11.28 -33.18
C ASP A 511 -4.51 10.86 -31.96
N GLY A 512 -5.14 9.70 -31.96
CA GLY A 512 -5.85 9.13 -30.85
C GLY A 512 -4.92 8.48 -29.80
N LEU A 513 -3.59 8.56 -30.00
CA LEU A 513 -2.57 7.80 -29.24
C LEU A 513 -2.89 6.30 -29.23
N THR A 514 -2.89 5.68 -28.07
CA THR A 514 -3.27 4.26 -27.88
C THR A 514 -4.68 4.11 -27.30
N PHE A 515 -5.49 5.16 -27.41
CA PHE A 515 -6.89 5.12 -27.00
C PHE A 515 -7.78 4.79 -28.20
N ALA A 516 -8.12 3.51 -28.38
CA ALA A 516 -8.88 3.03 -29.52
C ALA A 516 -10.15 3.85 -29.79
N GLY A 517 -10.89 4.23 -28.76
CA GLY A 517 -12.12 5.02 -28.86
C GLY A 517 -11.92 6.51 -29.22
N ARG A 518 -10.68 6.98 -29.39
CA ARG A 518 -10.36 8.36 -29.81
C ARG A 518 -9.93 8.45 -31.29
N TRP A 519 -9.92 7.32 -31.99
CA TRP A 519 -9.70 7.28 -33.42
C TRP A 519 -11.04 7.34 -34.15
N GLU A 520 -11.05 8.00 -35.33
CA GLU A 520 -12.25 8.16 -36.12
C GLU A 520 -12.64 6.84 -36.82
N HIS A 521 -11.64 6.04 -37.18
CA HIS A 521 -11.82 4.80 -37.93
C HIS A 521 -10.88 3.71 -37.45
N SER A 522 -11.30 2.45 -37.62
CA SER A 522 -10.46 1.27 -37.48
C SER A 522 -10.85 0.18 -38.46
N GLU A 523 -9.90 -0.67 -38.83
CA GLU A 523 -10.12 -1.83 -39.70
C GLU A 523 -9.19 -2.97 -39.28
N ARG A 524 -9.72 -4.19 -39.26
CA ARG A 524 -8.94 -5.41 -39.01
C ARG A 524 -8.30 -5.89 -40.30
N ILE A 525 -7.01 -6.16 -40.26
CA ILE A 525 -6.22 -6.63 -41.40
C ILE A 525 -6.11 -8.15 -41.32
N PRO A 526 -6.64 -8.88 -42.32
CA PRO A 526 -6.58 -10.33 -42.38
C PRO A 526 -5.20 -10.84 -42.84
N ASN A 527 -4.91 -12.10 -42.56
CA ASN A 527 -3.78 -12.87 -43.10
C ASN A 527 -2.39 -12.24 -42.90
N VAL A 528 -2.16 -11.65 -41.71
CA VAL A 528 -0.87 -11.08 -41.32
C VAL A 528 0.17 -12.19 -41.13
N LYS A 529 1.42 -11.88 -41.41
CA LYS A 529 2.59 -12.78 -41.23
C LYS A 529 3.71 -12.10 -40.50
N GLU A 530 4.62 -12.90 -39.97
CA GLU A 530 5.87 -12.37 -39.42
C GLU A 530 6.70 -11.72 -40.53
N GLY A 531 7.40 -10.64 -40.22
CA GLY A 531 8.16 -9.87 -41.17
C GLY A 531 7.32 -8.77 -41.87
N LYS A 532 7.63 -8.52 -43.11
CA LYS A 532 7.00 -7.44 -43.91
C LYS A 532 5.56 -7.80 -44.30
N ASN A 533 4.64 -6.86 -44.05
CA ASN A 533 3.24 -6.90 -44.52
C ASN A 533 2.94 -5.65 -45.31
N GLU A 534 2.12 -5.80 -46.34
CA GLU A 534 1.62 -4.70 -47.20
C GLU A 534 0.12 -4.87 -47.40
N PHE A 535 -0.63 -3.80 -47.22
CA PHE A 535 -2.08 -3.79 -47.40
C PHE A 535 -2.59 -2.40 -47.81
N THR A 536 -3.79 -2.35 -48.32
CA THR A 536 -4.42 -1.10 -48.77
C THR A 536 -5.74 -0.89 -48.07
N LEU A 537 -5.86 0.24 -47.37
CA LEU A 537 -7.12 0.70 -46.79
C LEU A 537 -7.92 1.45 -47.86
N LYS A 538 -9.20 1.11 -47.96
CA LYS A 538 -10.13 1.82 -48.81
C LYS A 538 -11.00 2.75 -47.96
N SER A 539 -11.16 3.99 -48.38
CA SER A 539 -12.06 4.94 -47.71
C SER A 539 -12.87 5.72 -48.76
N ALA A 540 -14.09 6.02 -48.42
CA ALA A 540 -14.95 6.89 -49.21
C ALA A 540 -14.51 8.37 -49.18
N THR A 541 -13.71 8.75 -48.19
CA THR A 541 -13.16 10.09 -48.05
C THR A 541 -11.65 10.10 -48.30
N PRO A 542 -11.10 11.16 -48.93
CA PRO A 542 -9.66 11.27 -49.19
C PRO A 542 -8.87 11.27 -47.88
N PHE A 543 -7.75 10.57 -47.86
CA PHE A 543 -6.80 10.54 -46.72
C PHE A 543 -5.95 11.83 -46.71
N THR A 544 -6.57 12.97 -46.43
CA THR A 544 -5.86 14.26 -46.26
C THR A 544 -5.60 14.54 -44.81
N ASN A 545 -4.37 14.91 -44.46
CA ASN A 545 -3.95 15.12 -43.06
C ASN A 545 -4.20 13.93 -42.10
N THR A 546 -4.23 12.73 -42.63
CA THR A 546 -4.53 11.52 -41.85
C THR A 546 -3.32 11.09 -41.05
N ARG A 547 -3.55 10.67 -39.82
CA ARG A 547 -2.61 9.95 -38.99
C ARG A 547 -3.09 8.53 -38.82
N LEU A 548 -2.17 7.60 -38.65
CA LEU A 548 -2.51 6.22 -38.40
C LEU A 548 -1.60 5.60 -37.35
N ARG A 549 -2.08 4.55 -36.69
CA ARG A 549 -1.36 3.70 -35.77
C ARG A 549 -1.80 2.25 -35.95
N LEU A 550 -0.87 1.33 -35.74
CA LEU A 550 -1.13 -0.11 -35.78
C LEU A 550 -1.25 -0.67 -34.38
N PHE A 551 -2.10 -1.66 -34.21
CA PHE A 551 -2.30 -2.41 -32.99
C PHE A 551 -2.25 -3.90 -33.30
N LEU A 552 -1.27 -4.61 -32.71
CA LEU A 552 -1.12 -6.06 -32.80
C LEU A 552 -1.57 -6.69 -31.49
N LYS A 553 -2.45 -7.67 -31.55
CA LYS A 553 -2.89 -8.50 -30.44
C LYS A 553 -2.56 -9.95 -30.76
N ASN A 554 -1.92 -10.67 -29.85
CA ASN A 554 -1.58 -12.09 -29.97
C ASN A 554 -1.51 -12.76 -28.58
N ASP A 555 -1.11 -14.02 -28.50
CA ASP A 555 -1.02 -14.72 -27.23
C ASP A 555 0.08 -14.18 -26.31
N ASN A 556 1.05 -13.44 -26.83
CA ASN A 556 2.09 -12.75 -26.06
C ASN A 556 1.62 -11.42 -25.45
N GLY A 557 0.48 -10.88 -25.90
CA GLY A 557 -0.06 -9.63 -25.38
C GLY A 557 -0.70 -8.71 -26.41
N GLN A 558 -0.62 -7.41 -26.12
CA GLN A 558 -1.20 -6.31 -26.90
C GLN A 558 -0.12 -5.26 -27.16
N PHE A 559 0.07 -4.86 -28.41
CA PHE A 559 1.22 -4.03 -28.82
C PHE A 559 0.77 -2.97 -29.81
N TRP A 560 1.00 -1.70 -29.49
CA TRP A 560 0.79 -0.56 -30.38
C TRP A 560 2.11 -0.19 -31.06
N SER A 561 2.03 0.28 -32.32
CA SER A 561 3.18 0.94 -32.93
C SER A 561 3.60 2.15 -32.08
N ALA A 562 4.91 2.32 -31.90
CA ALA A 562 5.46 3.30 -30.92
C ALA A 562 5.00 4.74 -31.20
N LYS A 563 4.81 5.10 -32.47
CA LYS A 563 4.37 6.43 -32.91
C LYS A 563 3.25 6.34 -33.95
N SER A 564 2.42 7.36 -34.01
CA SER A 564 1.55 7.54 -35.15
C SER A 564 2.35 8.00 -36.37
N THR A 565 1.93 7.56 -37.54
CA THR A 565 2.52 7.96 -38.83
C THR A 565 1.57 8.91 -39.55
N ARG A 566 2.09 10.03 -40.04
CA ARG A 566 1.33 10.97 -40.84
C ARG A 566 1.38 10.52 -42.31
N VAL A 567 0.24 10.52 -42.96
CA VAL A 567 0.15 10.25 -44.40
C VAL A 567 0.83 11.38 -45.15
N THR A 568 1.80 11.04 -45.97
CA THR A 568 2.39 11.96 -46.96
C THR A 568 1.68 11.80 -48.28
N LYS A 569 1.35 12.92 -48.93
CA LYS A 569 0.77 12.92 -50.27
C LYS A 569 1.72 12.32 -51.30
#